data_98751ab1af91df4be868d2702c26e790
#
_entry.id   98751ab1af91df4be868d2702c26e790
#
_cell.length_a   1.000
_cell.length_b   1.000
_cell.length_c   1.000
_cell.angle_alpha   90.00
_cell.angle_beta   90.00
_cell.angle_gamma   90.00
#
_symmetry.space_group_name_H-M   'P 1'
#
loop_
_entity.id
_entity.type
_entity.pdbx_description
1 polymer ?
#
loop_
_entity_poly.entity_id
_entity_poly.type
_entity_poly.pdbx_seq_one_letter_code
_entity_poly.pdbx_strand_id
1 'polypeptide(L)'
;MIQVWIWEVPLPPALQPLAGPWGSALGTLLFWLAAALVVQLFVFGILKVLARRTDTDWEDVVIDVSRRPLILVLVLLGMVNSLDHIGLHDVLSDTARRWLIASVIAIVTYWAWRLVKEVVIHYGQEYARRSETRVDDVLLPIVDQFAPLVFALLGGTIILQYLGVHLDALLVAIGGAAFILAFALQDILSNVFGGLSLLVDTPFKYGDLVMLEDGKVCQVVRIGVRVTQLYDIYAHALIYMPNSKLANERLINLMQPTPELVSTVTVELQGGADVEHARQLLNDVLDGHPDLVGDIDRKLQVAGQFEILPADKRAHGLARLRAEQQVNHAVQDSALALRALARQVREKERGGLTRAERAELLSEFDKLAASLGWIDRVDKQLDAHRGGVDEFIDACVQDLPAYSLAARAWAWVEAWALDPDLAGSDDADRLRARWAGRVLALLRRVDGLRRRLARANSLEQRLDDALNDLAAWVPGEFKQPSPGWKHSSVAFRGVTDGVQHYALFFYVDDIELEHFFRQSRVEGQVRREVMRRLPQAGLRAGTPRLEVRLIDGSRAGAEPRAGAEAGGG
;
A
#
# COMPACT_ATOMS: atom_id res chain seq x y z
N MET A 1 50.92 42.82 22.78
CA MET A 1 49.72 42.04 22.44
C MET A 1 49.90 41.52 21.04
N ILE A 2 49.43 40.30 20.77
CA ILE A 2 49.26 39.79 19.42
C ILE A 2 47.78 39.55 19.16
N GLN A 3 47.38 39.74 17.94
CA GLN A 3 46.02 39.42 17.51
C GLN A 3 46.03 37.96 17.03
N VAL A 4 45.25 37.11 17.68
CA VAL A 4 45.05 35.72 17.29
C VAL A 4 43.60 35.59 16.81
N TRP A 5 43.41 35.49 15.50
CA TRP A 5 42.11 35.51 14.84
C TRP A 5 41.33 36.78 15.24
N ILE A 6 40.26 36.70 16.00
CA ILE A 6 39.45 37.82 16.49
C ILE A 6 39.83 38.29 17.90
N TRP A 7 40.83 37.69 18.54
CA TRP A 7 41.13 37.85 19.96
C TRP A 7 42.49 38.54 20.16
N GLU A 8 42.54 39.53 21.03
CA GLU A 8 43.78 40.15 21.46
C GLU A 8 44.34 39.41 22.68
N VAL A 9 45.52 38.77 22.51
CA VAL A 9 46.15 38.00 23.55
C VAL A 9 47.34 38.75 24.11
N PRO A 10 47.40 39.04 25.45
CA PRO A 10 48.56 39.67 26.06
C PRO A 10 49.74 38.71 26.09
N LEU A 11 50.89 39.12 25.58
CA LEU A 11 52.11 38.35 25.60
C LEU A 11 52.88 38.54 26.92
N PRO A 12 53.42 37.44 27.52
CA PRO A 12 54.33 37.51 28.63
C PRO A 12 55.62 38.26 28.22
N PRO A 13 56.35 38.91 29.20
CA PRO A 13 57.50 39.74 28.89
C PRO A 13 58.58 39.03 28.04
N ALA A 14 58.78 37.74 28.21
CA ALA A 14 59.77 36.96 27.46
C ALA A 14 59.42 36.79 25.96
N LEU A 15 58.22 36.99 25.57
CA LEU A 15 57.70 36.81 24.18
C LEU A 15 57.33 38.15 23.50
N GLN A 16 57.65 39.30 24.15
CA GLN A 16 57.39 40.63 23.56
C GLN A 16 58.08 40.88 22.21
N PRO A 17 59.30 40.30 21.89
CA PRO A 17 59.87 40.44 20.56
C PRO A 17 59.04 39.88 19.43
N LEU A 18 58.02 39.03 19.74
CA LEU A 18 57.07 38.46 18.79
C LEU A 18 55.82 39.32 18.64
N ALA A 19 55.74 40.44 19.35
CA ALA A 19 54.62 41.38 19.24
C ALA A 19 54.67 42.17 17.92
N GLY A 20 54.21 41.58 16.82
CA GLY A 20 54.20 42.17 15.49
C GLY A 20 53.35 41.35 14.51
N PRO A 21 53.22 41.83 13.26
CA PRO A 21 52.40 41.16 12.23
C PRO A 21 52.74 39.68 12.07
N TRP A 22 54.03 39.32 12.08
CA TRP A 22 54.50 37.94 11.97
C TRP A 22 54.15 37.10 13.19
N GLY A 23 54.15 37.66 14.38
CA GLY A 23 53.75 36.96 15.60
C GLY A 23 52.23 36.74 15.66
N SER A 24 51.46 37.72 15.21
CA SER A 24 50.00 37.56 15.07
C SER A 24 49.65 36.50 14.04
N ALA A 25 50.33 36.50 12.91
CA ALA A 25 50.14 35.48 11.87
C ALA A 25 50.49 34.08 12.37
N LEU A 26 51.63 33.93 13.05
CA LEU A 26 52.03 32.65 13.63
C LEU A 26 51.05 32.18 14.72
N GLY A 27 50.61 33.10 15.58
CA GLY A 27 49.59 32.82 16.62
C GLY A 27 48.28 32.33 16.04
N THR A 28 47.80 32.99 14.99
CA THR A 28 46.59 32.59 14.28
C THR A 28 46.75 31.22 13.62
N LEU A 29 47.88 30.97 12.97
CA LEU A 29 48.14 29.67 12.37
C LEU A 29 48.20 28.54 13.43
N LEU A 30 48.89 28.78 14.56
CA LEU A 30 48.96 27.81 15.67
C LEU A 30 47.58 27.56 16.30
N PHE A 31 46.74 28.60 16.42
CA PHE A 31 45.37 28.44 16.89
C PHE A 31 44.55 27.51 15.97
N TRP A 32 44.60 27.70 14.66
CA TRP A 32 43.91 26.87 13.72
C TRP A 32 44.46 25.43 13.66
N LEU A 33 45.76 25.27 13.79
CA LEU A 33 46.40 23.94 13.93
C LEU A 33 45.95 23.23 15.22
N ALA A 34 45.87 23.96 16.34
CA ALA A 34 45.34 23.44 17.59
C ALA A 34 43.87 23.09 17.46
N ALA A 35 43.04 23.93 16.79
CA ALA A 35 41.65 23.66 16.48
C ALA A 35 41.50 22.39 15.62
N ALA A 36 42.33 22.24 14.58
CA ALA A 36 42.36 21.03 13.75
C ALA A 36 42.72 19.79 14.55
N LEU A 37 43.69 19.90 15.48
CA LEU A 37 44.06 18.80 16.37
C LEU A 37 42.94 18.43 17.35
N VAL A 38 42.25 19.44 17.93
CA VAL A 38 41.10 19.24 18.80
C VAL A 38 39.96 18.52 18.02
N VAL A 39 39.66 18.98 16.83
CA VAL A 39 38.65 18.32 15.96
C VAL A 39 39.09 16.88 15.68
N GLN A 40 40.37 16.65 15.37
CA GLN A 40 40.87 15.31 15.08
C GLN A 40 40.76 14.36 16.28
N LEU A 41 41.13 14.80 17.49
CA LEU A 41 41.23 13.96 18.67
C LEU A 41 39.88 13.82 19.39
N PHE A 42 39.18 14.92 19.59
CA PHE A 42 37.95 14.95 20.38
C PHE A 42 36.70 14.71 19.53
N VAL A 43 36.48 15.49 18.46
CA VAL A 43 35.24 15.37 17.68
C VAL A 43 35.17 14.02 16.97
N PHE A 44 36.22 13.68 16.22
CA PHE A 44 36.25 12.38 15.53
C PHE A 44 36.44 11.20 16.48
N GLY A 45 37.14 11.38 17.61
CA GLY A 45 37.27 10.36 18.64
C GLY A 45 35.91 10.05 19.31
N ILE A 46 35.18 11.08 19.71
CA ILE A 46 33.84 10.94 20.32
C ILE A 46 32.84 10.38 19.32
N LEU A 47 32.79 10.91 18.09
CA LEU A 47 31.94 10.42 17.04
C LEU A 47 32.18 8.93 16.75
N LYS A 48 33.43 8.49 16.69
CA LYS A 48 33.74 7.08 16.47
C LYS A 48 33.35 6.18 17.64
N VAL A 49 33.38 6.67 18.89
CA VAL A 49 32.90 5.94 20.06
C VAL A 49 31.35 5.87 20.04
N LEU A 50 30.71 6.94 19.60
CA LEU A 50 29.24 7.00 19.51
C LEU A 50 28.70 6.10 18.39
N ALA A 51 29.36 6.11 17.22
CA ALA A 51 29.03 5.27 16.07
C ALA A 51 29.14 3.77 16.39
N ARG A 52 30.09 3.36 17.24
CA ARG A 52 30.21 1.97 17.71
C ARG A 52 29.04 1.47 18.56
N ARG A 53 28.15 2.36 19.00
CA ARG A 53 26.94 2.02 19.77
C ARG A 53 25.71 1.82 18.90
N THR A 54 25.79 2.17 17.64
CA THR A 54 24.75 1.97 16.63
C THR A 54 25.07 0.72 15.82
N ASP A 55 24.05 -0.05 15.46
CA ASP A 55 24.16 -1.29 14.68
C ASP A 55 24.35 -1.03 13.15
N THR A 56 24.69 0.23 12.77
CA THR A 56 24.80 0.65 11.37
C THR A 56 26.22 1.13 11.05
N ASP A 57 26.83 0.60 9.98
CA ASP A 57 28.20 0.89 9.58
C ASP A 57 28.38 2.22 8.80
N TRP A 58 27.27 2.87 8.35
CA TRP A 58 27.35 4.07 7.51
C TRP A 58 27.97 5.28 8.23
N GLU A 59 27.78 5.38 9.54
CA GLU A 59 28.33 6.44 10.37
C GLU A 59 29.86 6.39 10.40
N ASP A 60 30.43 5.18 10.51
CA ASP A 60 31.87 4.97 10.49
C ASP A 60 32.48 5.40 9.14
N VAL A 61 31.83 5.08 8.02
CA VAL A 61 32.27 5.47 6.68
C VAL A 61 32.24 6.99 6.50
N VAL A 62 31.15 7.66 6.92
CA VAL A 62 31.04 9.14 6.87
C VAL A 62 32.12 9.80 7.69
N ILE A 63 32.41 9.28 8.89
CA ILE A 63 33.48 9.80 9.79
C ILE A 63 34.84 9.62 9.14
N ASP A 64 35.18 8.44 8.63
CA ASP A 64 36.50 8.15 8.07
C ASP A 64 36.73 8.91 6.74
N VAL A 65 35.70 9.08 5.90
CA VAL A 65 35.77 9.88 4.66
C VAL A 65 35.95 11.37 4.97
N SER A 66 35.32 11.89 6.02
CA SER A 66 35.30 13.32 6.35
C SER A 66 36.55 13.78 7.13
N ARG A 67 37.19 12.88 7.85
CA ARG A 67 38.31 13.21 8.76
C ARG A 67 39.45 13.96 8.10
N ARG A 68 39.99 13.46 6.99
CA ARG A 68 41.15 14.08 6.30
C ARG A 68 40.79 15.39 5.60
N PRO A 69 39.69 15.48 4.80
CA PRO A 69 39.33 16.73 4.15
C PRO A 69 39.02 17.86 5.13
N LEU A 70 38.29 17.59 6.22
CA LEU A 70 37.98 18.62 7.23
C LEU A 70 39.22 19.19 7.91
N ILE A 71 40.19 18.33 8.24
CA ILE A 71 41.47 18.80 8.83
C ILE A 71 42.21 19.69 7.82
N LEU A 72 42.31 19.28 6.56
CA LEU A 72 42.94 20.09 5.51
C LEU A 72 42.25 21.44 5.30
N VAL A 73 40.92 21.47 5.30
CA VAL A 73 40.16 22.71 5.22
C VAL A 73 40.47 23.63 6.40
N LEU A 74 40.51 23.11 7.65
CA LEU A 74 40.83 23.90 8.83
C LEU A 74 42.25 24.49 8.76
N VAL A 75 43.21 23.70 8.30
CA VAL A 75 44.60 24.18 8.13
C VAL A 75 44.69 25.27 7.07
N LEU A 76 44.03 25.09 5.91
CA LEU A 76 44.02 26.11 4.86
C LEU A 76 43.28 27.39 5.28
N LEU A 77 42.19 27.28 6.02
CA LEU A 77 41.51 28.45 6.60
C LEU A 77 42.43 29.17 7.60
N GLY A 78 43.21 28.43 8.39
CA GLY A 78 44.25 29.00 9.25
C GLY A 78 45.29 29.77 8.45
N MET A 79 45.76 29.23 7.33
CA MET A 79 46.68 29.94 6.43
C MET A 79 46.06 31.21 5.84
N VAL A 80 44.79 31.15 5.38
CA VAL A 80 44.08 32.34 4.86
C VAL A 80 44.03 33.43 5.92
N ASN A 81 43.56 33.11 7.14
CA ASN A 81 43.46 34.08 8.23
C ASN A 81 44.83 34.60 8.72
N SER A 82 45.86 33.77 8.62
CA SER A 82 47.23 34.18 8.99
C SER A 82 47.81 35.21 8.03
N LEU A 83 47.49 35.14 6.73
CA LEU A 83 47.92 36.11 5.73
C LEU A 83 47.39 37.53 5.99
N ASP A 84 46.23 37.68 6.59
CA ASP A 84 45.62 38.99 6.90
C ASP A 84 46.49 39.78 7.93
N HIS A 85 47.36 39.14 8.69
CA HIS A 85 48.23 39.76 9.69
C HIS A 85 49.65 40.13 9.19
N ILE A 86 50.09 39.55 8.05
CA ILE A 86 51.50 39.65 7.64
C ILE A 86 51.84 40.99 6.94
N GLY A 87 50.81 41.69 6.42
CA GLY A 87 51.03 43.01 5.77
C GLY A 87 51.94 42.95 4.54
N LEU A 88 51.96 41.82 3.81
CA LEU A 88 52.60 41.68 2.51
C LEU A 88 51.95 42.65 1.51
N HIS A 89 52.71 43.10 0.49
CA HIS A 89 52.15 43.94 -0.58
C HIS A 89 50.77 43.44 -0.97
N ASP A 90 49.77 44.32 -1.01
CA ASP A 90 48.33 44.01 -1.16
C ASP A 90 48.05 43.02 -2.31
N VAL A 91 48.78 43.15 -3.43
CA VAL A 91 48.62 42.30 -4.61
C VAL A 91 49.11 40.85 -4.35
N LEU A 92 50.16 40.65 -3.56
CA LEU A 92 50.73 39.33 -3.28
C LEU A 92 49.87 38.59 -2.26
N SER A 93 49.33 39.29 -1.26
CA SER A 93 48.46 38.72 -0.24
C SER A 93 47.07 38.37 -0.85
N ASP A 94 46.52 39.18 -1.72
CA ASP A 94 45.28 38.92 -2.40
C ASP A 94 45.39 37.72 -3.36
N THR A 95 46.47 37.58 -4.09
CA THR A 95 46.72 36.47 -4.97
C THR A 95 46.84 35.15 -4.20
N ALA A 96 47.68 35.15 -3.13
CA ALA A 96 47.85 33.98 -2.28
C ALA A 96 46.54 33.55 -1.60
N ARG A 97 45.75 34.52 -1.11
CA ARG A 97 44.46 34.29 -0.52
C ARG A 97 43.49 33.64 -1.50
N ARG A 98 43.42 34.13 -2.74
CA ARG A 98 42.57 33.56 -3.80
C ARG A 98 42.92 32.09 -4.09
N TRP A 99 44.20 31.77 -4.20
CA TRP A 99 44.65 30.38 -4.42
C TRP A 99 44.41 29.47 -3.23
N LEU A 100 44.55 29.96 -1.99
CA LEU A 100 44.26 29.18 -0.78
C LEU A 100 42.74 28.87 -0.69
N ILE A 101 41.89 29.87 -0.93
CA ILE A 101 40.42 29.64 -0.93
C ILE A 101 40.01 28.74 -2.09
N ALA A 102 40.62 28.90 -3.27
CA ALA A 102 40.38 27.98 -4.39
C ALA A 102 40.73 26.53 -4.01
N SER A 103 41.86 26.35 -3.24
CA SER A 103 42.23 25.04 -2.72
C SER A 103 41.22 24.48 -1.70
N VAL A 104 40.66 25.34 -0.84
CA VAL A 104 39.56 24.96 0.08
C VAL A 104 38.35 24.48 -0.70
N ILE A 105 37.92 25.23 -1.74
CA ILE A 105 36.79 24.85 -2.59
C ILE A 105 37.05 23.52 -3.29
N ALA A 106 38.27 23.29 -3.82
CA ALA A 106 38.67 22.04 -4.45
C ALA A 106 38.60 20.85 -3.47
N ILE A 107 39.06 21.02 -2.23
CA ILE A 107 39.03 19.97 -1.20
C ILE A 107 37.59 19.68 -0.77
N VAL A 108 36.73 20.72 -0.61
CA VAL A 108 35.32 20.54 -0.27
C VAL A 108 34.58 19.83 -1.39
N THR A 109 34.86 20.21 -2.64
CA THR A 109 34.26 19.55 -3.83
C THR A 109 34.66 18.07 -3.93
N TYR A 110 35.99 17.78 -3.73
CA TYR A 110 36.50 16.42 -3.69
C TYR A 110 35.88 15.61 -2.55
N TRP A 111 35.76 16.21 -1.38
CA TRP A 111 35.14 15.58 -0.21
C TRP A 111 33.66 15.26 -0.46
N ALA A 112 32.90 16.19 -1.02
CA ALA A 112 31.49 15.98 -1.37
C ALA A 112 31.32 14.84 -2.39
N TRP A 113 32.15 14.80 -3.44
CA TRP A 113 32.18 13.67 -4.38
C TRP A 113 32.49 12.36 -3.68
N ARG A 114 33.50 12.35 -2.81
CA ARG A 114 33.92 11.13 -2.10
C ARG A 114 32.84 10.63 -1.13
N LEU A 115 32.10 11.54 -0.48
CA LEU A 115 30.95 11.17 0.33
C LEU A 115 29.87 10.47 -0.51
N VAL A 116 29.54 11.03 -1.67
CA VAL A 116 28.57 10.38 -2.58
C VAL A 116 29.08 8.99 -3.01
N LYS A 117 30.36 8.88 -3.36
CA LYS A 117 30.93 7.60 -3.79
C LYS A 117 30.92 6.55 -2.69
N GLU A 118 31.50 6.87 -1.53
CA GLU A 118 31.68 5.88 -0.46
C GLU A 118 30.38 5.58 0.31
N VAL A 119 29.47 6.55 0.45
CA VAL A 119 28.23 6.37 1.19
C VAL A 119 27.10 5.89 0.27
N VAL A 120 26.79 6.65 -0.79
CA VAL A 120 25.61 6.37 -1.62
C VAL A 120 25.83 5.14 -2.50
N ILE A 121 27.01 5.04 -3.13
CA ILE A 121 27.29 3.94 -4.07
C ILE A 121 27.56 2.64 -3.32
N HIS A 122 28.39 2.67 -2.28
CA HIS A 122 28.73 1.47 -1.51
C HIS A 122 27.48 0.86 -0.84
N TYR A 123 26.70 1.68 -0.12
CA TYR A 123 25.46 1.20 0.51
C TYR A 123 24.35 0.90 -0.48
N GLY A 124 24.29 1.62 -1.59
CA GLY A 124 23.43 1.28 -2.71
C GLY A 124 23.72 -0.13 -3.20
N GLN A 125 24.98 -0.51 -3.40
CA GLN A 125 25.38 -1.86 -3.81
C GLN A 125 25.09 -2.93 -2.75
N GLU A 126 25.28 -2.64 -1.47
CA GLU A 126 24.96 -3.59 -0.39
C GLU A 126 23.45 -3.83 -0.27
N TYR A 127 22.64 -2.77 -0.37
CA TYR A 127 21.19 -2.89 -0.39
C TYR A 127 20.70 -3.64 -1.64
N ALA A 128 21.35 -3.40 -2.76
CA ALA A 128 21.13 -4.03 -4.04
C ALA A 128 21.31 -5.55 -4.01
N ARG A 129 22.36 -6.01 -3.36
CA ARG A 129 22.63 -7.46 -3.20
C ARG A 129 21.54 -8.19 -2.42
N ARG A 130 20.78 -7.48 -1.59
CA ARG A 130 19.66 -8.01 -0.80
C ARG A 130 18.32 -7.91 -1.51
N SER A 131 18.25 -7.15 -2.60
CA SER A 131 17.06 -6.93 -3.42
C SER A 131 17.19 -7.72 -4.72
N GLU A 132 16.16 -8.41 -5.13
CA GLU A 132 16.12 -9.16 -6.41
C GLU A 132 15.97 -8.25 -7.65
N THR A 133 16.08 -6.92 -7.48
CA THR A 133 15.90 -5.95 -8.55
C THR A 133 17.23 -5.65 -9.25
N ARG A 134 17.28 -5.80 -10.57
CA ARG A 134 18.45 -5.45 -11.42
C ARG A 134 18.62 -3.95 -11.69
N VAL A 135 17.85 -3.09 -11.03
CA VAL A 135 17.89 -1.62 -11.24
C VAL A 135 19.22 -1.03 -10.79
N ASP A 136 19.77 -1.55 -9.73
CA ASP A 136 21.03 -1.21 -9.11
C ASP A 136 22.24 -1.56 -9.98
N ASP A 137 22.21 -2.67 -10.70
CA ASP A 137 23.27 -3.07 -11.63
C ASP A 137 23.48 -2.06 -12.77
N VAL A 138 22.47 -1.23 -13.07
CA VAL A 138 22.51 -0.23 -14.14
C VAL A 138 22.67 1.19 -13.59
N LEU A 139 21.93 1.58 -12.56
CA LEU A 139 21.92 2.96 -12.06
C LEU A 139 23.17 3.32 -11.26
N LEU A 140 23.66 2.41 -10.40
CA LEU A 140 24.82 2.71 -9.58
C LEU A 140 26.11 2.94 -10.39
N PRO A 141 26.44 2.14 -11.43
CA PRO A 141 27.56 2.44 -12.31
C PRO A 141 27.43 3.76 -13.06
N ILE A 142 26.20 4.16 -13.46
CA ILE A 142 25.95 5.45 -14.10
C ILE A 142 26.27 6.59 -13.13
N VAL A 143 25.79 6.52 -11.89
CA VAL A 143 26.08 7.53 -10.87
C VAL A 143 27.59 7.59 -10.58
N ASP A 144 28.27 6.43 -10.41
CA ASP A 144 29.72 6.38 -10.17
C ASP A 144 30.51 7.00 -11.32
N GLN A 145 30.09 6.81 -12.57
CA GLN A 145 30.75 7.35 -13.74
C GLN A 145 30.51 8.86 -13.94
N PHE A 146 29.28 9.34 -13.71
CA PHE A 146 28.91 10.73 -13.99
C PHE A 146 29.08 11.68 -12.78
N ALA A 147 28.98 11.20 -11.54
CA ALA A 147 29.12 12.04 -10.37
C ALA A 147 30.45 12.83 -10.33
N PRO A 148 31.63 12.22 -10.59
CA PRO A 148 32.89 12.97 -10.60
C PRO A 148 32.90 14.11 -11.63
N LEU A 149 32.29 13.91 -12.80
CA LEU A 149 32.18 14.93 -13.85
C LEU A 149 31.32 16.10 -13.37
N VAL A 150 30.18 15.82 -12.74
CA VAL A 150 29.27 16.85 -12.21
C VAL A 150 29.96 17.64 -11.09
N PHE A 151 30.60 16.98 -10.15
CA PHE A 151 31.34 17.65 -9.06
C PHE A 151 32.52 18.45 -9.59
N ALA A 152 33.28 17.94 -10.54
CA ALA A 152 34.41 18.65 -11.15
C ALA A 152 33.94 19.91 -11.90
N LEU A 153 32.81 19.84 -12.61
CA LEU A 153 32.22 20.96 -13.32
C LEU A 153 31.71 22.03 -12.35
N LEU A 154 30.99 21.65 -11.30
CA LEU A 154 30.49 22.57 -10.27
C LEU A 154 31.64 23.22 -9.50
N GLY A 155 32.55 22.40 -8.97
CA GLY A 155 33.69 22.90 -8.21
C GLY A 155 34.65 23.74 -9.06
N GLY A 156 34.92 23.30 -10.29
CA GLY A 156 35.75 24.04 -11.25
C GLY A 156 35.14 25.41 -11.59
N THR A 157 33.84 25.47 -11.83
CA THR A 157 33.14 26.75 -12.08
C THR A 157 33.25 27.69 -10.89
N ILE A 158 33.03 27.22 -9.67
CA ILE A 158 33.14 28.04 -8.45
C ILE A 158 34.56 28.53 -8.26
N ILE A 159 35.59 27.67 -8.48
CA ILE A 159 37.00 28.04 -8.37
C ILE A 159 37.37 29.11 -9.40
N LEU A 160 37.02 28.93 -10.68
CA LEU A 160 37.31 29.88 -11.73
C LEU A 160 36.66 31.23 -11.50
N GLN A 161 35.39 31.26 -11.07
CA GLN A 161 34.69 32.48 -10.72
C GLN A 161 35.36 33.21 -9.54
N TYR A 162 35.79 32.45 -8.53
CA TYR A 162 36.52 33.02 -7.39
C TYR A 162 37.88 33.58 -7.77
N LEU A 163 38.55 32.98 -8.74
CA LEU A 163 39.81 33.48 -9.28
C LEU A 163 39.63 34.71 -10.19
N GLY A 164 38.40 35.17 -10.42
CA GLY A 164 38.07 36.36 -11.19
C GLY A 164 37.83 36.13 -12.68
N VAL A 165 37.62 34.87 -13.09
CA VAL A 165 37.25 34.55 -14.48
C VAL A 165 35.76 34.80 -14.65
N HIS A 166 35.40 35.64 -15.61
CA HIS A 166 34.00 35.88 -15.97
C HIS A 166 33.42 34.66 -16.71
N LEU A 167 32.53 33.96 -16.05
CA LEU A 167 31.96 32.69 -16.56
C LEU A 167 30.50 32.82 -16.99
N ASP A 168 29.99 34.04 -17.15
CA ASP A 168 28.57 34.29 -17.43
C ASP A 168 28.08 33.49 -18.66
N ALA A 169 28.84 33.53 -19.73
CA ALA A 169 28.52 32.76 -20.94
C ALA A 169 28.58 31.23 -20.73
N LEU A 170 29.54 30.76 -19.93
CA LEU A 170 29.68 29.34 -19.60
C LEU A 170 28.53 28.87 -18.71
N LEU A 171 28.13 29.69 -17.70
CA LEU A 171 27.00 29.36 -16.83
C LEU A 171 25.67 29.30 -17.60
N VAL A 172 25.47 30.21 -18.57
CA VAL A 172 24.32 30.16 -19.46
C VAL A 172 24.35 28.89 -20.33
N ALA A 173 25.51 28.53 -20.88
CA ALA A 173 25.67 27.31 -21.68
C ALA A 173 25.42 26.02 -20.84
N ILE A 174 25.96 25.96 -19.62
CA ILE A 174 25.73 24.84 -18.68
C ILE A 174 24.26 24.76 -18.30
N GLY A 175 23.62 25.90 -18.00
CA GLY A 175 22.19 25.99 -17.69
C GLY A 175 21.32 25.51 -18.85
N GLY A 176 21.67 25.92 -20.08
CA GLY A 176 21.01 25.44 -21.30
C GLY A 176 21.16 23.94 -21.51
N ALA A 177 22.37 23.40 -21.32
CA ALA A 177 22.61 21.97 -21.43
C ALA A 177 21.87 21.17 -20.34
N ALA A 178 21.85 21.68 -19.10
CA ALA A 178 21.10 21.06 -17.99
C ALA A 178 19.60 21.05 -18.26
N PHE A 179 19.05 22.12 -18.84
CA PHE A 179 17.65 22.19 -19.25
C PHE A 179 17.31 21.15 -20.31
N ILE A 180 18.13 21.01 -21.35
CA ILE A 180 17.96 19.99 -22.40
C ILE A 180 18.00 18.58 -21.78
N LEU A 181 18.95 18.33 -20.88
CA LEU A 181 19.07 17.04 -20.19
C LEU A 181 17.86 16.76 -19.30
N ALA A 182 17.35 17.77 -18.58
CA ALA A 182 16.16 17.64 -17.75
C ALA A 182 14.93 17.22 -18.59
N PHE A 183 14.76 17.84 -19.76
CA PHE A 183 13.72 17.43 -20.71
C PHE A 183 13.91 16.00 -21.22
N ALA A 184 15.14 15.61 -21.55
CA ALA A 184 15.43 14.25 -22.02
C ALA A 184 15.16 13.19 -20.94
N LEU A 185 15.30 13.53 -19.65
CA LEU A 185 15.06 12.65 -18.51
C LEU A 185 13.63 12.74 -17.96
N GLN A 186 12.81 13.67 -18.43
CA GLN A 186 11.47 13.94 -17.89
C GLN A 186 10.61 12.69 -17.78
N ASP A 187 10.56 11.87 -18.83
CA ASP A 187 9.73 10.66 -18.85
C ASP A 187 10.22 9.60 -17.84
N ILE A 188 11.52 9.49 -17.66
CA ILE A 188 12.12 8.56 -16.70
C ILE A 188 11.73 8.99 -15.29
N LEU A 189 11.94 10.28 -14.96
CA LEU A 189 11.60 10.85 -13.65
C LEU A 189 10.10 10.77 -13.38
N SER A 190 9.26 11.09 -14.35
CA SER A 190 7.80 10.97 -14.25
C SER A 190 7.36 9.56 -13.90
N ASN A 191 7.97 8.53 -14.50
CA ASN A 191 7.66 7.15 -14.19
C ASN A 191 8.14 6.72 -12.79
N VAL A 192 9.31 7.19 -12.35
CA VAL A 192 9.83 6.91 -11.00
C VAL A 192 8.93 7.57 -9.94
N PHE A 193 8.58 8.84 -10.12
CA PHE A 193 7.68 9.54 -9.20
C PHE A 193 6.26 8.98 -9.24
N GLY A 194 5.75 8.56 -10.41
CA GLY A 194 4.50 7.84 -10.53
C GLY A 194 4.52 6.52 -9.74
N GLY A 195 5.61 5.74 -9.82
CA GLY A 195 5.78 4.53 -9.02
C GLY A 195 5.83 4.80 -7.52
N LEU A 196 6.51 5.86 -7.11
CA LEU A 196 6.55 6.27 -5.70
C LEU A 196 5.16 6.69 -5.19
N SER A 197 4.41 7.46 -5.99
CA SER A 197 3.03 7.83 -5.65
C SER A 197 2.13 6.60 -5.47
N LEU A 198 2.19 5.64 -6.39
CA LEU A 198 1.43 4.38 -6.28
C LEU A 198 1.78 3.59 -5.01
N LEU A 199 3.03 3.62 -4.56
CA LEU A 199 3.48 2.95 -3.34
C LEU A 199 3.05 3.69 -2.06
N VAL A 200 3.04 5.02 -2.08
CA VAL A 200 2.65 5.86 -0.92
C VAL A 200 1.13 5.89 -0.76
N ASP A 201 0.41 6.17 -1.84
CA ASP A 201 -1.05 6.31 -1.83
C ASP A 201 -1.77 4.95 -1.80
N THR A 202 -1.10 3.88 -2.20
CA THR A 202 -1.58 2.49 -2.25
C THR A 202 -3.01 2.34 -2.78
N PRO A 203 -3.35 2.87 -3.97
CA PRO A 203 -4.70 2.74 -4.53
C PRO A 203 -5.05 1.28 -4.84
N PHE A 204 -4.07 0.43 -4.99
CA PHE A 204 -4.17 -1.02 -5.14
C PHE A 204 -2.91 -1.68 -4.56
N LYS A 205 -3.02 -2.97 -4.25
CA LYS A 205 -1.95 -3.81 -3.72
C LYS A 205 -1.60 -4.94 -4.69
N TYR A 206 -0.48 -5.61 -4.41
CA TYR A 206 -0.16 -6.87 -5.07
C TYR A 206 -1.30 -7.88 -4.92
N GLY A 207 -1.72 -8.49 -6.01
CA GLY A 207 -2.82 -9.43 -6.06
C GLY A 207 -4.20 -8.81 -6.30
N ASP A 208 -4.39 -7.49 -6.11
CA ASP A 208 -5.67 -6.83 -6.34
C ASP A 208 -6.11 -6.96 -7.82
N LEU A 209 -7.42 -7.09 -8.00
CA LEU A 209 -8.06 -7.00 -9.30
C LEU A 209 -8.43 -5.55 -9.60
N VAL A 210 -7.96 -5.06 -10.72
CA VAL A 210 -8.18 -3.69 -11.17
C VAL A 210 -8.78 -3.69 -12.57
N MET A 211 -9.72 -2.80 -12.81
CA MET A 211 -10.26 -2.57 -14.15
C MET A 211 -9.70 -1.27 -14.70
N LEU A 212 -9.03 -1.37 -15.84
CA LEU A 212 -8.45 -0.25 -16.57
C LEU A 212 -9.53 0.54 -17.32
N GLU A 213 -9.17 1.72 -17.83
CA GLU A 213 -10.08 2.60 -18.55
C GLU A 213 -10.65 1.94 -19.83
N ASP A 214 -9.90 1.06 -20.46
CA ASP A 214 -10.32 0.27 -21.63
C ASP A 214 -11.27 -0.89 -21.28
N GLY A 215 -11.64 -1.05 -20.02
CA GLY A 215 -12.53 -2.11 -19.51
C GLY A 215 -11.86 -3.46 -19.26
N LYS A 216 -10.54 -3.57 -19.46
CA LYS A 216 -9.82 -4.81 -19.15
C LYS A 216 -9.68 -5.01 -17.67
N VAL A 217 -9.95 -6.23 -17.23
CA VAL A 217 -9.74 -6.64 -15.85
C VAL A 217 -8.38 -7.32 -15.73
N CYS A 218 -7.54 -6.76 -14.88
CA CYS A 218 -6.18 -7.21 -14.68
C CYS A 218 -5.89 -7.47 -13.21
N GLN A 219 -5.04 -8.44 -12.92
CA GLN A 219 -4.47 -8.64 -11.60
C GLN A 219 -3.13 -7.91 -11.49
N VAL A 220 -2.89 -7.22 -10.38
CA VAL A 220 -1.61 -6.57 -10.10
C VAL A 220 -0.58 -7.62 -9.73
N VAL A 221 0.41 -7.85 -10.62
CA VAL A 221 1.46 -8.86 -10.43
C VAL A 221 2.68 -8.26 -9.73
N ARG A 222 3.09 -7.05 -10.10
CA ARG A 222 4.26 -6.40 -9.52
C ARG A 222 4.22 -4.90 -9.75
N ILE A 223 4.50 -4.13 -8.73
CA ILE A 223 4.74 -2.69 -8.83
C ILE A 223 6.26 -2.48 -8.84
N GLY A 224 6.79 -2.10 -10.00
CA GLY A 224 8.22 -1.81 -10.17
C GLY A 224 8.50 -0.32 -10.05
N VAL A 225 9.78 0.08 -10.07
CA VAL A 225 10.20 1.49 -9.95
C VAL A 225 9.67 2.35 -11.09
N ARG A 226 9.65 1.83 -12.32
CA ARG A 226 9.25 2.57 -13.53
C ARG A 226 7.98 2.00 -14.17
N VAL A 227 7.75 0.70 -14.02
CA VAL A 227 6.71 -0.05 -14.74
C VAL A 227 6.01 -0.97 -13.77
N THR A 228 4.68 -0.95 -13.80
CA THR A 228 3.83 -1.92 -13.11
C THR A 228 3.46 -3.04 -14.08
N GLN A 229 3.53 -4.28 -13.61
CA GLN A 229 3.14 -5.48 -14.34
C GLN A 229 1.73 -5.86 -13.93
N LEU A 230 0.86 -5.95 -14.91
CA LEU A 230 -0.54 -6.35 -14.76
C LEU A 230 -0.76 -7.64 -15.57
N TYR A 231 -1.50 -8.58 -15.03
CA TYR A 231 -1.90 -9.79 -15.73
C TYR A 231 -3.33 -9.64 -16.23
N ASP A 232 -3.51 -9.59 -17.55
CA ASP A 232 -4.83 -9.61 -18.19
C ASP A 232 -5.42 -11.02 -18.08
N ILE A 233 -6.49 -11.14 -17.32
CA ILE A 233 -7.12 -12.43 -16.99
C ILE A 233 -7.73 -13.09 -18.23
N TYR A 234 -8.34 -12.31 -19.10
CA TYR A 234 -9.02 -12.82 -20.30
C TYR A 234 -8.06 -13.14 -21.44
N ALA A 235 -7.05 -12.29 -21.64
CA ALA A 235 -6.06 -12.49 -22.69
C ALA A 235 -4.92 -13.46 -22.30
N HIS A 236 -4.82 -13.85 -21.01
CA HIS A 236 -3.69 -14.62 -20.47
C HIS A 236 -2.34 -14.00 -20.84
N ALA A 237 -2.18 -12.70 -20.61
CA ALA A 237 -1.03 -11.93 -21.03
C ALA A 237 -0.56 -10.95 -19.96
N LEU A 238 0.74 -10.67 -19.91
CA LEU A 238 1.29 -9.64 -19.06
C LEU A 238 1.28 -8.28 -19.78
N ILE A 239 0.67 -7.30 -19.14
CA ILE A 239 0.68 -5.90 -19.55
C ILE A 239 1.74 -5.17 -18.74
N TYR A 240 2.69 -4.52 -19.41
CA TYR A 240 3.70 -3.68 -18.80
C TYR A 240 3.28 -2.22 -18.96
N MET A 241 2.79 -1.62 -17.91
CA MET A 241 2.29 -0.24 -17.93
C MET A 241 3.26 0.71 -17.25
N PRO A 242 3.70 1.80 -17.92
CA PRO A 242 4.49 2.85 -17.27
C PRO A 242 3.76 3.43 -16.09
N ASN A 243 4.46 3.61 -14.96
CA ASN A 243 3.84 4.07 -13.72
C ASN A 243 3.23 5.47 -13.84
N SER A 244 3.85 6.36 -14.63
CA SER A 244 3.31 7.71 -14.88
C SER A 244 1.95 7.65 -15.58
N LYS A 245 1.76 6.69 -16.49
CA LYS A 245 0.46 6.48 -17.15
C LYS A 245 -0.55 5.93 -16.16
N LEU A 246 -0.18 4.90 -15.41
CA LEU A 246 -1.07 4.25 -14.44
C LEU A 246 -1.49 5.19 -13.30
N ALA A 247 -0.59 6.07 -12.85
CA ALA A 247 -0.88 7.07 -11.82
C ALA A 247 -1.86 8.17 -12.28
N ASN A 248 -1.94 8.44 -13.60
CA ASN A 248 -2.80 9.45 -14.20
C ASN A 248 -4.08 8.86 -14.84
N GLU A 249 -4.17 7.54 -14.96
CA GLU A 249 -5.31 6.85 -15.56
C GLU A 249 -6.39 6.59 -14.51
N ARG A 250 -7.66 6.69 -14.93
CA ARG A 250 -8.78 6.27 -14.08
C ARG A 250 -8.74 4.75 -13.93
N LEU A 251 -8.51 4.30 -12.72
CA LEU A 251 -8.46 2.89 -12.37
C LEU A 251 -9.56 2.56 -11.38
N ILE A 252 -10.25 1.43 -11.56
CA ILE A 252 -11.26 0.92 -10.63
C ILE A 252 -10.66 -0.29 -9.92
N ASN A 253 -10.48 -0.18 -8.61
CA ASN A 253 -10.09 -1.32 -7.79
C ASN A 253 -11.33 -2.15 -7.45
N LEU A 254 -11.41 -3.36 -7.99
CA LEU A 254 -12.56 -4.27 -7.79
C LEU A 254 -12.53 -5.00 -6.44
N MET A 255 -11.38 -4.92 -5.73
CA MET A 255 -11.20 -5.53 -4.41
C MET A 255 -11.54 -4.59 -3.26
N GLN A 256 -11.81 -3.30 -3.56
CA GLN A 256 -12.11 -2.28 -2.56
C GLN A 256 -13.48 -1.65 -2.79
N PRO A 257 -14.22 -1.33 -1.69
CA PRO A 257 -13.89 -1.52 -0.27
C PRO A 257 -13.97 -2.98 0.20
N THR A 258 -14.63 -3.85 -0.54
CA THR A 258 -14.77 -5.29 -0.29
C THR A 258 -14.71 -6.07 -1.61
N PRO A 259 -14.25 -7.33 -1.63
CA PRO A 259 -14.12 -8.13 -2.84
C PRO A 259 -15.47 -8.66 -3.36
N GLU A 260 -16.51 -7.86 -3.25
CA GLU A 260 -17.87 -8.19 -3.70
C GLU A 260 -18.21 -7.34 -4.91
N LEU A 261 -18.60 -7.97 -6.01
CA LEU A 261 -18.90 -7.27 -7.25
C LEU A 261 -20.38 -7.29 -7.56
N VAL A 262 -20.92 -6.11 -7.88
CA VAL A 262 -22.30 -5.98 -8.35
C VAL A 262 -22.46 -6.54 -9.77
N SER A 263 -23.47 -7.36 -9.95
CA SER A 263 -23.86 -7.90 -11.25
C SER A 263 -25.32 -7.57 -11.54
N THR A 264 -25.63 -7.40 -12.81
CA THR A 264 -26.99 -7.15 -13.29
C THR A 264 -27.38 -8.15 -14.37
N VAL A 265 -28.49 -8.85 -14.15
CA VAL A 265 -29.06 -9.77 -15.13
C VAL A 265 -30.42 -9.23 -15.56
N THR A 266 -30.62 -9.03 -16.85
CA THR A 266 -31.90 -8.65 -17.39
C THR A 266 -32.71 -9.91 -17.73
N VAL A 267 -33.98 -9.92 -17.31
CA VAL A 267 -34.94 -10.98 -17.60
C VAL A 267 -36.16 -10.35 -18.29
N GLU A 268 -36.56 -10.96 -19.39
CA GLU A 268 -37.69 -10.54 -20.18
C GLU A 268 -38.82 -11.59 -20.08
N LEU A 269 -40.02 -11.15 -19.69
CA LEU A 269 -41.19 -11.99 -19.56
C LEU A 269 -42.26 -11.56 -20.55
N GLN A 270 -43.07 -12.51 -21.01
CA GLN A 270 -44.22 -12.21 -21.85
C GLN A 270 -45.19 -11.29 -21.10
N GLY A 271 -45.72 -10.29 -21.77
CA GLY A 271 -46.67 -9.35 -21.20
C GLY A 271 -47.93 -10.02 -20.67
N GLY A 272 -48.49 -9.47 -19.59
CA GLY A 272 -49.68 -10.00 -18.91
C GLY A 272 -49.36 -10.90 -17.70
N ALA A 273 -48.08 -11.14 -17.40
CA ALA A 273 -47.67 -11.79 -16.15
C ALA A 273 -47.97 -10.88 -14.95
N ASP A 274 -48.35 -11.47 -13.81
CA ASP A 274 -48.41 -10.73 -12.54
C ASP A 274 -47.01 -10.27 -12.13
N VAL A 275 -46.86 -8.95 -12.06
CA VAL A 275 -45.57 -8.32 -11.77
C VAL A 275 -45.03 -8.71 -10.38
N GLU A 276 -45.92 -8.76 -9.38
CA GLU A 276 -45.51 -9.09 -8.02
C GLU A 276 -45.15 -10.57 -7.88
N HIS A 277 -45.92 -11.46 -8.49
CA HIS A 277 -45.56 -12.88 -8.53
C HIS A 277 -44.24 -13.14 -9.24
N ALA A 278 -44.03 -12.49 -10.40
CA ALA A 278 -42.75 -12.58 -11.12
C ALA A 278 -41.59 -12.05 -10.28
N ARG A 279 -41.76 -10.91 -9.59
CA ARG A 279 -40.75 -10.30 -8.74
C ARG A 279 -40.40 -11.20 -7.55
N GLN A 280 -41.39 -11.81 -6.89
CA GLN A 280 -41.16 -12.74 -5.80
C GLN A 280 -40.36 -13.97 -6.25
N LEU A 281 -40.75 -14.58 -7.36
CA LEU A 281 -40.05 -15.73 -7.95
C LEU A 281 -38.56 -15.40 -8.24
N LEU A 282 -38.34 -14.25 -8.87
CA LEU A 282 -36.97 -13.82 -9.22
C LEU A 282 -36.12 -13.51 -7.99
N ASN A 283 -36.73 -12.92 -6.94
CA ASN A 283 -36.01 -12.73 -5.65
C ASN A 283 -35.71 -14.08 -4.99
N ASP A 284 -36.61 -15.05 -4.98
CA ASP A 284 -36.37 -16.37 -4.42
C ASP A 284 -35.27 -17.14 -5.19
N VAL A 285 -35.13 -16.89 -6.50
CA VAL A 285 -33.99 -17.39 -7.28
C VAL A 285 -32.66 -16.79 -6.77
N LEU A 286 -32.62 -15.47 -6.60
CA LEU A 286 -31.41 -14.79 -6.13
C LEU A 286 -31.06 -15.22 -4.71
N ASP A 287 -32.00 -15.19 -3.77
CA ASP A 287 -31.80 -15.59 -2.39
C ASP A 287 -31.39 -17.07 -2.25
N GLY A 288 -31.78 -17.90 -3.22
CA GLY A 288 -31.43 -19.31 -3.26
C GLY A 288 -29.98 -19.62 -3.68
N HIS A 289 -29.27 -18.67 -4.29
CA HIS A 289 -27.90 -18.91 -4.74
C HIS A 289 -26.89 -18.71 -3.59
N PRO A 290 -26.05 -19.72 -3.25
CA PRO A 290 -25.15 -19.63 -2.09
C PRO A 290 -24.06 -18.56 -2.25
N ASP A 291 -23.60 -18.26 -3.47
CA ASP A 291 -22.49 -17.35 -3.76
C ASP A 291 -22.90 -15.87 -3.87
N LEU A 292 -24.18 -15.55 -3.67
CA LEU A 292 -24.64 -14.17 -3.63
C LEU A 292 -24.60 -13.60 -2.22
N VAL A 293 -24.31 -12.32 -2.11
CA VAL A 293 -24.42 -11.58 -0.86
C VAL A 293 -25.88 -11.35 -0.52
N GLY A 294 -26.30 -11.58 0.73
CA GLY A 294 -27.69 -11.39 1.14
C GLY A 294 -27.93 -11.71 2.61
N ASP A 295 -29.20 -11.78 2.98
CA ASP A 295 -29.62 -12.22 4.31
C ASP A 295 -29.40 -13.74 4.44
N ILE A 296 -28.47 -14.14 5.31
CA ILE A 296 -28.07 -15.54 5.47
C ILE A 296 -29.24 -16.39 5.99
N ASP A 297 -30.07 -15.86 6.90
CA ASP A 297 -31.18 -16.61 7.48
C ASP A 297 -32.23 -16.93 6.40
N ARG A 298 -32.53 -15.96 5.55
CA ARG A 298 -33.42 -16.17 4.40
C ARG A 298 -32.79 -17.13 3.38
N LYS A 299 -31.51 -16.96 3.06
CA LYS A 299 -30.79 -17.84 2.13
C LYS A 299 -30.80 -19.30 2.59
N LEU A 300 -30.60 -19.57 3.88
CA LEU A 300 -30.65 -20.91 4.43
C LEU A 300 -32.01 -21.60 4.27
N GLN A 301 -33.10 -20.81 4.22
CA GLN A 301 -34.47 -21.32 3.99
C GLN A 301 -34.70 -21.72 2.53
N VAL A 302 -34.12 -20.96 1.58
CA VAL A 302 -34.45 -21.14 0.14
C VAL A 302 -33.33 -21.78 -0.69
N ALA A 303 -32.09 -21.83 -0.20
CA ALA A 303 -30.93 -22.35 -0.95
C ALA A 303 -31.08 -23.82 -1.38
N GLY A 304 -31.84 -24.64 -0.63
CA GLY A 304 -32.15 -26.00 -0.99
C GLY A 304 -32.96 -26.14 -2.29
N GLN A 305 -33.65 -25.07 -2.69
CA GLN A 305 -34.52 -25.05 -3.88
C GLN A 305 -33.78 -24.64 -5.16
N PHE A 306 -32.48 -24.24 -5.08
CA PHE A 306 -31.70 -23.85 -6.25
C PHE A 306 -31.17 -25.10 -6.97
N GLU A 307 -32.00 -25.66 -7.90
CA GLU A 307 -31.78 -27.00 -8.45
C GLU A 307 -30.77 -27.08 -9.59
N ILE A 308 -30.41 -25.95 -10.22
CA ILE A 308 -29.34 -25.93 -11.24
C ILE A 308 -27.99 -26.37 -10.70
N LEU A 309 -27.74 -26.15 -9.42
CA LEU A 309 -26.55 -26.66 -8.77
C LEU A 309 -26.69 -28.17 -8.52
N PRO A 310 -25.67 -28.99 -8.84
CA PRO A 310 -25.59 -30.37 -8.42
C PRO A 310 -25.79 -30.54 -6.91
N ALA A 311 -26.26 -31.69 -6.47
CA ALA A 311 -26.63 -31.91 -5.07
C ALA A 311 -25.45 -31.74 -4.11
N ASP A 312 -24.25 -32.18 -4.52
CA ASP A 312 -23.01 -31.99 -3.80
C ASP A 312 -22.65 -30.51 -3.63
N LYS A 313 -22.69 -29.72 -4.71
CA LYS A 313 -22.43 -28.27 -4.66
C LYS A 313 -23.44 -27.51 -3.79
N ARG A 314 -24.72 -27.90 -3.84
CA ARG A 314 -25.74 -27.34 -2.94
C ARG A 314 -25.44 -27.64 -1.48
N ALA A 315 -25.03 -28.90 -1.18
CA ALA A 315 -24.68 -29.28 0.17
C ALA A 315 -23.48 -28.49 0.70
N HIS A 316 -22.44 -28.30 -0.12
CA HIS A 316 -21.27 -27.44 0.23
C HIS A 316 -21.68 -25.98 0.40
N GLY A 317 -22.48 -25.42 -0.50
CA GLY A 317 -23.00 -24.06 -0.36
C GLY A 317 -23.80 -23.84 0.92
N LEU A 318 -24.65 -24.80 1.30
CA LEU A 318 -25.40 -24.76 2.57
C LEU A 318 -24.49 -24.88 3.79
N ALA A 319 -23.47 -25.77 3.74
CA ALA A 319 -22.50 -25.91 4.83
C ALA A 319 -21.72 -24.59 5.04
N ARG A 320 -21.31 -23.96 3.94
CA ARG A 320 -20.62 -22.67 3.94
C ARG A 320 -21.48 -21.54 4.53
N LEU A 321 -22.75 -21.43 4.11
CA LEU A 321 -23.69 -20.44 4.66
C LEU A 321 -23.92 -20.64 6.17
N ARG A 322 -24.04 -21.90 6.65
CA ARG A 322 -24.18 -22.19 8.08
C ARG A 322 -22.92 -21.79 8.86
N ALA A 323 -21.75 -22.10 8.32
CA ALA A 323 -20.49 -21.68 8.93
C ALA A 323 -20.37 -20.15 8.99
N GLU A 324 -20.76 -19.45 7.92
CA GLU A 324 -20.79 -17.98 7.88
C GLU A 324 -21.74 -17.38 8.92
N GLN A 325 -22.96 -17.94 9.07
CA GLN A 325 -23.89 -17.54 10.13
C GLN A 325 -23.27 -17.64 11.51
N GLN A 326 -22.54 -18.74 11.80
CA GLN A 326 -21.88 -18.93 13.07
C GLN A 326 -20.76 -17.90 13.31
N VAL A 327 -19.99 -17.54 12.27
CA VAL A 327 -18.98 -16.47 12.36
C VAL A 327 -19.66 -15.13 12.63
N ASN A 328 -20.72 -14.79 11.89
CA ASN A 328 -21.45 -13.53 12.06
C ASN A 328 -21.98 -13.35 13.49
N HIS A 329 -22.57 -14.39 14.08
CA HIS A 329 -23.01 -14.36 15.47
C HIS A 329 -21.82 -14.21 16.42
N ALA A 330 -20.73 -14.96 16.22
CA ALA A 330 -19.55 -14.85 17.08
C ALA A 330 -18.90 -13.45 17.03
N VAL A 331 -18.86 -12.81 15.86
CA VAL A 331 -18.36 -11.43 15.71
C VAL A 331 -19.22 -10.44 16.49
N GLN A 332 -20.54 -10.52 16.34
CA GLN A 332 -21.46 -9.63 17.06
C GLN A 332 -21.38 -9.82 18.57
N ASP A 333 -21.44 -11.07 19.03
CA ASP A 333 -21.35 -11.40 20.45
C ASP A 333 -20.02 -10.93 21.06
N SER A 334 -18.91 -11.16 20.35
CA SER A 334 -17.59 -10.74 20.78
C SER A 334 -17.47 -9.22 20.87
N ALA A 335 -17.96 -8.49 19.86
CA ALA A 335 -17.93 -7.03 19.86
C ALA A 335 -18.79 -6.43 21.00
N LEU A 336 -19.96 -7.01 21.26
CA LEU A 336 -20.83 -6.59 22.37
C LEU A 336 -20.18 -6.87 23.73
N ALA A 337 -19.59 -8.06 23.90
CA ALA A 337 -18.93 -8.45 25.16
C ALA A 337 -17.68 -7.58 25.44
N LEU A 338 -16.87 -7.29 24.41
CA LEU A 338 -15.72 -6.37 24.52
C LEU A 338 -16.15 -4.97 24.96
N ARG A 339 -17.21 -4.42 24.36
CA ARG A 339 -17.75 -3.11 24.75
C ARG A 339 -18.36 -3.11 26.16
N ALA A 340 -18.97 -4.22 26.57
CA ALA A 340 -19.48 -4.36 27.92
C ALA A 340 -18.34 -4.35 28.96
N LEU A 341 -17.28 -5.11 28.70
CA LEU A 341 -16.09 -5.13 29.53
C LEU A 341 -15.37 -3.77 29.55
N ALA A 342 -15.30 -3.07 28.42
CA ALA A 342 -14.72 -1.72 28.35
C ALA A 342 -15.47 -0.74 29.28
N ARG A 343 -16.80 -0.82 29.37
CA ARG A 343 -17.58 0.00 30.31
C ARG A 343 -17.25 -0.32 31.78
N GLN A 344 -17.15 -1.59 32.14
CA GLN A 344 -16.76 -2.01 33.50
C GLN A 344 -15.35 -1.54 33.85
N VAL A 345 -14.39 -1.67 32.93
CA VAL A 345 -13.02 -1.19 33.07
C VAL A 345 -13.01 0.32 33.31
N ARG A 346 -13.73 1.09 32.49
CA ARG A 346 -13.84 2.56 32.66
C ARG A 346 -14.36 2.99 34.03
N GLU A 347 -15.31 2.26 34.58
CA GLU A 347 -15.87 2.56 35.90
C GLU A 347 -14.87 2.25 37.03
N LYS A 348 -14.14 1.13 36.94
CA LYS A 348 -13.20 0.67 37.95
C LYS A 348 -11.81 1.33 37.84
N GLU A 349 -11.36 1.70 36.64
CA GLU A 349 -10.00 2.24 36.38
C GLU A 349 -9.83 3.69 36.88
N ARG A 350 -10.90 4.41 37.17
CA ARG A 350 -10.84 5.77 37.72
C ARG A 350 -10.14 5.78 39.07
N GLY A 351 -8.91 6.34 39.11
CA GLY A 351 -8.06 6.36 40.28
C GLY A 351 -7.12 5.15 40.42
N GLY A 352 -7.09 4.26 39.42
CA GLY A 352 -6.24 3.08 39.37
C GLY A 352 -6.92 1.82 39.93
N LEU A 353 -6.46 0.65 39.48
CA LEU A 353 -7.03 -0.64 39.84
C LEU A 353 -6.40 -1.22 41.12
N THR A 354 -7.21 -1.63 42.08
CA THR A 354 -6.77 -2.46 43.20
C THR A 354 -6.39 -3.88 42.73
N ARG A 355 -5.66 -4.62 43.55
CA ARG A 355 -5.30 -6.02 43.24
C ARG A 355 -6.53 -6.92 43.05
N ALA A 356 -7.59 -6.68 43.84
CA ALA A 356 -8.83 -7.46 43.77
C ALA A 356 -9.60 -7.16 42.48
N GLU A 357 -9.81 -5.89 42.15
CA GLU A 357 -10.49 -5.45 40.94
C GLU A 357 -9.76 -5.90 39.67
N ARG A 358 -8.41 -5.82 39.66
CA ARG A 358 -7.60 -6.35 38.56
C ARG A 358 -7.79 -7.85 38.39
N ALA A 359 -7.78 -8.63 39.46
CA ALA A 359 -7.97 -10.08 39.40
C ALA A 359 -9.37 -10.45 38.87
N GLU A 360 -10.40 -9.70 39.31
CA GLU A 360 -11.76 -9.86 38.79
C GLU A 360 -11.85 -9.56 37.30
N LEU A 361 -11.36 -8.39 36.85
CA LEU A 361 -11.36 -7.99 35.46
C LEU A 361 -10.53 -8.94 34.56
N LEU A 362 -9.40 -9.43 35.09
CA LEU A 362 -8.58 -10.40 34.36
C LEU A 362 -9.34 -11.73 34.20
N SER A 363 -10.05 -12.21 35.22
CA SER A 363 -10.88 -13.42 35.13
C SER A 363 -12.03 -13.27 34.12
N GLU A 364 -12.68 -12.10 34.08
CA GLU A 364 -13.73 -11.82 33.09
C GLU A 364 -13.14 -11.73 31.67
N PHE A 365 -11.98 -11.06 31.55
CA PHE A 365 -11.27 -10.99 30.28
C PHE A 365 -10.81 -12.36 29.79
N ASP A 366 -10.29 -13.24 30.65
CA ASP A 366 -9.84 -14.59 30.27
C ASP A 366 -10.99 -15.42 29.70
N LYS A 367 -12.22 -15.29 30.23
CA LYS A 367 -13.43 -15.92 29.66
C LYS A 367 -13.73 -15.39 28.26
N LEU A 368 -13.64 -14.07 28.10
CA LEU A 368 -13.85 -13.42 26.81
C LEU A 368 -12.73 -13.79 25.83
N ALA A 369 -11.48 -13.80 26.28
CA ALA A 369 -10.33 -14.22 25.48
C ALA A 369 -10.48 -15.65 24.95
N ALA A 370 -10.99 -16.57 25.77
CA ALA A 370 -11.30 -17.93 25.34
C ALA A 370 -12.39 -17.98 24.26
N SER A 371 -13.42 -17.11 24.36
CA SER A 371 -14.45 -17.00 23.31
C SER A 371 -13.92 -16.39 22.01
N LEU A 372 -12.82 -15.64 22.04
CA LEU A 372 -12.11 -15.14 20.87
C LEU A 372 -11.13 -16.18 20.30
N GLY A 373 -10.73 -17.19 21.08
CA GLY A 373 -9.81 -18.26 20.68
C GLY A 373 -8.50 -18.31 21.47
N TRP A 374 -8.28 -17.35 22.37
CA TRP A 374 -7.06 -17.31 23.16
C TRP A 374 -7.18 -18.20 24.41
N ILE A 375 -6.24 -19.13 24.60
CA ILE A 375 -6.08 -19.99 25.77
C ILE A 375 -4.59 -20.15 26.08
N ASP A 376 -4.22 -20.51 27.31
CA ASP A 376 -2.82 -20.65 27.75
C ASP A 376 -1.98 -21.62 26.88
N ARG A 377 -2.61 -22.58 26.23
CA ARG A 377 -1.94 -23.53 25.32
C ARG A 377 -1.53 -22.85 24.00
N VAL A 378 -2.42 -22.01 23.48
CA VAL A 378 -2.18 -21.20 22.28
C VAL A 378 -1.11 -20.14 22.53
N ASP A 379 -1.08 -19.53 23.73
CA ASP A 379 -0.06 -18.56 24.11
C ASP A 379 1.36 -19.16 24.04
N LYS A 380 1.55 -20.35 24.59
CA LYS A 380 2.83 -21.06 24.54
C LYS A 380 3.27 -21.38 23.11
N GLN A 381 2.33 -21.66 22.22
CA GLN A 381 2.60 -21.91 20.80
C GLN A 381 2.92 -20.62 20.06
N LEU A 382 2.22 -19.52 20.35
CA LEU A 382 2.51 -18.20 19.79
C LEU A 382 3.91 -17.69 20.15
N ASP A 383 4.36 -17.93 21.39
CA ASP A 383 5.70 -17.55 21.85
C ASP A 383 6.79 -18.46 21.26
N ALA A 384 6.51 -19.73 21.04
CA ALA A 384 7.44 -20.73 20.48
C ALA A 384 7.62 -20.57 18.96
N HIS A 385 6.54 -20.19 18.25
CA HIS A 385 6.53 -20.09 16.79
C HIS A 385 6.54 -18.60 16.37
N ARG A 386 7.72 -18.00 16.31
CA ARG A 386 7.94 -16.69 15.64
C ARG A 386 7.99 -16.83 14.11
N GLY A 387 7.76 -18.03 13.60
CA GLY A 387 7.76 -18.40 12.19
C GLY A 387 6.51 -17.93 11.43
N GLY A 388 6.40 -18.36 10.18
CA GLY A 388 5.36 -17.94 9.25
C GLY A 388 3.95 -18.44 9.58
N VAL A 389 3.01 -18.04 8.73
CA VAL A 389 1.57 -18.36 8.84
C VAL A 389 1.32 -19.87 8.75
N ASP A 390 2.12 -20.60 7.96
CA ASP A 390 1.95 -22.04 7.73
C ASP A 390 2.21 -22.87 9.00
N GLU A 391 3.28 -22.55 9.75
CA GLU A 391 3.57 -23.20 11.03
C GLU A 391 2.47 -22.95 12.08
N PHE A 392 1.84 -21.76 12.03
CA PHE A 392 0.70 -21.44 12.89
C PHE A 392 -0.53 -22.29 12.58
N ILE A 393 -0.83 -22.52 11.30
CA ILE A 393 -1.96 -23.34 10.88
C ILE A 393 -1.83 -24.74 11.46
N ASP A 394 -0.66 -25.37 11.30
CA ASP A 394 -0.41 -26.73 11.72
C ASP A 394 -0.42 -26.91 13.25
N ALA A 395 0.09 -25.91 13.98
CA ALA A 395 0.29 -26.04 15.41
C ALA A 395 -0.89 -25.54 16.27
N CYS A 396 -1.58 -24.48 15.86
CA CYS A 396 -2.51 -23.76 16.74
C CYS A 396 -3.99 -24.01 16.42
N VAL A 397 -4.34 -24.26 15.16
CA VAL A 397 -5.75 -24.34 14.75
C VAL A 397 -6.50 -25.47 15.42
N GLN A 398 -5.85 -26.62 15.61
CA GLN A 398 -6.46 -27.82 16.22
C GLN A 398 -6.75 -27.63 17.72
N ASP A 399 -6.02 -26.75 18.39
CA ASP A 399 -6.16 -26.47 19.81
C ASP A 399 -7.17 -25.34 20.12
N LEU A 400 -7.73 -24.66 19.09
CA LEU A 400 -8.69 -23.59 19.29
C LEU A 400 -10.01 -24.12 19.88
N PRO A 401 -10.58 -23.44 20.90
CA PRO A 401 -11.90 -23.81 21.41
C PRO A 401 -12.96 -23.76 20.31
N ALA A 402 -13.68 -24.86 20.05
CA ALA A 402 -14.63 -24.97 18.94
C ALA A 402 -15.74 -23.91 18.95
N TYR A 403 -16.08 -23.36 20.12
CA TYR A 403 -17.06 -22.29 20.27
C TYR A 403 -16.48 -20.88 20.01
N SER A 404 -15.16 -20.74 19.87
CA SER A 404 -14.49 -19.45 19.72
C SER A 404 -14.67 -18.86 18.33
N LEU A 405 -14.53 -17.51 18.23
CA LEU A 405 -14.54 -16.79 16.96
C LEU A 405 -13.46 -17.31 16.01
N ALA A 406 -12.24 -17.52 16.51
CA ALA A 406 -11.12 -18.02 15.72
C ALA A 406 -11.41 -19.40 15.12
N ALA A 407 -11.95 -20.34 15.89
CA ALA A 407 -12.30 -21.68 15.40
C ALA A 407 -13.46 -21.66 14.40
N ARG A 408 -14.49 -20.84 14.64
CA ARG A 408 -15.62 -20.69 13.72
C ARG A 408 -15.19 -20.03 12.40
N ALA A 409 -14.33 -19.00 12.46
CA ALA A 409 -13.75 -18.38 11.26
C ALA A 409 -12.95 -19.41 10.46
N TRP A 410 -12.16 -20.25 11.12
CA TRP A 410 -11.42 -21.32 10.46
C TRP A 410 -12.34 -22.39 9.85
N ALA A 411 -13.37 -22.81 10.57
CA ALA A 411 -14.38 -23.76 10.04
C ALA A 411 -15.08 -23.21 8.79
N TRP A 412 -15.33 -21.91 8.73
CA TRP A 412 -15.87 -21.27 7.54
C TRP A 412 -14.86 -21.29 6.37
N VAL A 413 -13.58 -21.04 6.62
CA VAL A 413 -12.51 -21.14 5.61
C VAL A 413 -12.42 -22.56 5.06
N GLU A 414 -12.45 -23.57 5.93
CA GLU A 414 -12.43 -24.98 5.49
C GLU A 414 -13.68 -25.36 4.70
N ALA A 415 -14.85 -24.82 5.05
CA ALA A 415 -16.06 -25.02 4.27
C ALA A 415 -15.96 -24.44 2.85
N TRP A 416 -15.20 -23.35 2.68
CA TRP A 416 -14.86 -22.80 1.37
C TRP A 416 -13.81 -23.67 0.64
N ALA A 417 -12.75 -24.08 1.33
CA ALA A 417 -11.68 -24.88 0.73
C ALA A 417 -12.17 -26.25 0.21
N LEU A 418 -13.28 -26.75 0.77
CA LEU A 418 -13.92 -27.97 0.31
C LEU A 418 -14.90 -27.76 -0.87
N ASP A 419 -15.08 -26.52 -1.34
CA ASP A 419 -15.95 -26.24 -2.48
C ASP A 419 -15.38 -26.86 -3.76
N PRO A 420 -16.15 -27.71 -4.48
CA PRO A 420 -15.68 -28.32 -5.72
C PRO A 420 -15.23 -27.33 -6.81
N ASP A 421 -15.74 -26.09 -6.80
CA ASP A 421 -15.33 -25.04 -7.74
C ASP A 421 -13.93 -24.49 -7.45
N LEU A 422 -13.43 -24.67 -6.21
CA LEU A 422 -12.06 -24.31 -5.80
C LEU A 422 -11.09 -25.49 -5.83
N ALA A 423 -11.60 -26.71 -6.02
CA ALA A 423 -10.78 -27.92 -6.00
C ALA A 423 -9.74 -27.89 -7.13
N GLY A 424 -8.47 -28.01 -6.77
CA GLY A 424 -7.35 -28.01 -7.72
C GLY A 424 -6.82 -26.63 -8.12
N SER A 425 -7.31 -25.56 -7.50
CA SER A 425 -6.75 -24.20 -7.63
C SER A 425 -5.93 -23.83 -6.39
N ASP A 426 -4.98 -22.89 -6.55
CA ASP A 426 -4.22 -22.30 -5.43
C ASP A 426 -5.10 -21.38 -4.54
N ASP A 427 -6.37 -21.20 -4.91
CA ASP A 427 -7.27 -20.26 -4.21
C ASP A 427 -7.59 -20.71 -2.79
N ALA A 428 -7.76 -22.03 -2.58
CA ALA A 428 -8.00 -22.58 -1.26
C ALA A 428 -6.83 -22.32 -0.31
N ASP A 429 -5.60 -22.46 -0.78
CA ASP A 429 -4.39 -22.22 0.03
C ASP A 429 -4.17 -20.73 0.28
N ARG A 430 -4.44 -19.88 -0.71
CA ARG A 430 -4.42 -18.40 -0.53
C ARG A 430 -5.47 -17.96 0.49
N LEU A 431 -6.68 -18.54 0.43
CA LEU A 431 -7.74 -18.27 1.39
C LEU A 431 -7.32 -18.67 2.81
N ARG A 432 -6.77 -19.87 2.98
CA ARG A 432 -6.24 -20.35 4.26
C ARG A 432 -5.15 -19.43 4.81
N ALA A 433 -4.15 -19.09 4.01
CA ALA A 433 -3.06 -18.21 4.41
C ALA A 433 -3.55 -16.81 4.83
N ARG A 434 -4.46 -16.21 4.06
CA ARG A 434 -5.08 -14.91 4.38
C ARG A 434 -5.81 -14.92 5.72
N TRP A 435 -6.63 -15.95 5.95
CA TRP A 435 -7.44 -16.04 7.17
C TRP A 435 -6.62 -16.49 8.38
N ALA A 436 -5.62 -17.34 8.20
CA ALA A 436 -4.67 -17.65 9.26
C ALA A 436 -3.95 -16.39 9.77
N GLY A 437 -3.56 -15.50 8.86
CA GLY A 437 -3.01 -14.18 9.23
C GLY A 437 -3.98 -13.35 10.10
N ARG A 438 -5.28 -13.34 9.77
CA ARG A 438 -6.31 -12.63 10.55
C ARG A 438 -6.52 -13.25 11.93
N VAL A 439 -6.62 -14.59 12.00
CA VAL A 439 -6.75 -15.31 13.27
C VAL A 439 -5.52 -15.07 14.15
N LEU A 440 -4.32 -15.15 13.59
CA LEU A 440 -3.09 -14.86 14.31
C LEU A 440 -3.04 -13.41 14.82
N ALA A 441 -3.48 -12.45 14.02
CA ALA A 441 -3.58 -11.04 14.44
C ALA A 441 -4.57 -10.84 15.58
N LEU A 442 -5.71 -11.55 15.57
CA LEU A 442 -6.68 -11.55 16.66
C LEU A 442 -6.03 -12.07 17.96
N LEU A 443 -5.42 -13.24 17.91
CA LEU A 443 -4.80 -13.88 19.09
C LEU A 443 -3.68 -13.02 19.68
N ARG A 444 -2.83 -12.41 18.84
CA ARG A 444 -1.78 -11.49 19.29
C ARG A 444 -2.34 -10.23 19.95
N ARG A 445 -3.43 -9.67 19.40
CA ARG A 445 -4.10 -8.50 20.01
C ARG A 445 -4.72 -8.84 21.36
N VAL A 446 -5.39 -9.98 21.46
CA VAL A 446 -5.97 -10.48 22.70
C VAL A 446 -4.90 -10.72 23.74
N ASP A 447 -3.80 -11.39 23.41
CA ASP A 447 -2.66 -11.62 24.29
C ASP A 447 -2.03 -10.30 24.77
N GLY A 448 -1.81 -9.35 23.84
CA GLY A 448 -1.30 -8.02 24.17
C GLY A 448 -2.18 -7.28 25.19
N LEU A 449 -3.51 -7.33 25.03
CA LEU A 449 -4.45 -6.76 25.99
C LEU A 449 -4.43 -7.48 27.35
N ARG A 450 -4.38 -8.81 27.35
CA ARG A 450 -4.28 -9.61 28.57
C ARG A 450 -3.02 -9.26 29.35
N ARG A 451 -1.86 -9.19 28.68
CA ARG A 451 -0.59 -8.80 29.33
C ARG A 451 -0.65 -7.37 29.89
N ARG A 452 -1.31 -6.43 29.21
CA ARG A 452 -1.52 -5.06 29.70
C ARG A 452 -2.41 -5.06 30.95
N LEU A 453 -3.55 -5.76 30.91
CA LEU A 453 -4.46 -5.88 32.05
C LEU A 453 -3.81 -6.56 33.27
N ALA A 454 -3.01 -7.61 33.05
CA ALA A 454 -2.27 -8.29 34.12
C ALA A 454 -1.20 -7.41 34.78
N ARG A 455 -0.64 -6.42 34.06
CA ARG A 455 0.36 -5.45 34.58
C ARG A 455 -0.25 -4.15 35.07
N ALA A 456 -1.57 -3.95 34.92
CA ALA A 456 -2.23 -2.72 35.36
C ALA A 456 -1.98 -2.48 36.86
N ASN A 457 -1.74 -1.23 37.21
CA ASN A 457 -1.43 -0.79 38.55
C ASN A 457 -2.32 0.40 38.96
N SER A 458 -1.88 1.18 39.94
CA SER A 458 -2.59 2.37 40.41
C SER A 458 -2.60 3.55 39.43
N LEU A 459 -1.97 3.42 38.22
CA LEU A 459 -1.99 4.44 37.20
C LEU A 459 -3.04 4.09 36.14
N GLU A 460 -3.79 5.08 35.70
CA GLU A 460 -4.75 4.95 34.59
C GLU A 460 -4.02 4.63 33.29
N GLN A 461 -4.39 3.54 32.60
CA GLN A 461 -3.72 3.03 31.42
C GLN A 461 -4.61 3.03 30.16
N ARG A 462 -5.82 3.62 30.24
CA ARG A 462 -6.81 3.64 29.15
C ARG A 462 -7.08 2.24 28.59
N LEU A 463 -7.29 1.27 29.45
CA LEU A 463 -7.59 -0.11 29.05
C LEU A 463 -8.95 -0.22 28.37
N ASP A 464 -9.89 0.65 28.74
CA ASP A 464 -11.20 0.77 28.09
C ASP A 464 -11.08 1.19 26.63
N ASP A 465 -10.18 2.12 26.28
CA ASP A 465 -9.93 2.51 24.89
C ASP A 465 -9.38 1.33 24.09
N ALA A 466 -8.41 0.59 24.63
CA ALA A 466 -7.83 -0.56 23.95
C ALA A 466 -8.83 -1.73 23.75
N LEU A 467 -9.79 -1.91 24.67
CA LEU A 467 -10.89 -2.87 24.50
C LEU A 467 -11.89 -2.40 23.43
N ASN A 468 -12.19 -1.09 23.38
CA ASN A 468 -13.05 -0.52 22.36
C ASN A 468 -12.40 -0.59 20.96
N ASP A 469 -11.09 -0.38 20.89
CA ASP A 469 -10.32 -0.54 19.63
C ASP A 469 -10.40 -1.98 19.11
N LEU A 470 -10.26 -2.98 20.00
CA LEU A 470 -10.44 -4.38 19.61
C LEU A 470 -11.89 -4.67 19.21
N ALA A 471 -12.88 -4.10 19.92
CA ALA A 471 -14.29 -4.26 19.60
C ALA A 471 -14.70 -3.62 18.26
N ALA A 472 -13.99 -2.60 17.83
CA ALA A 472 -14.16 -1.97 16.51
C ALA A 472 -13.40 -2.75 15.42
N TRP A 473 -12.22 -3.29 15.72
CA TRP A 473 -11.38 -4.01 14.78
C TRP A 473 -11.97 -5.37 14.38
N VAL A 474 -12.53 -6.12 15.34
CA VAL A 474 -13.08 -7.47 15.07
C VAL A 474 -14.12 -7.47 13.93
N PRO A 475 -15.15 -6.60 13.89
CA PRO A 475 -16.10 -6.56 12.78
C PRO A 475 -15.47 -6.10 11.46
N GLY A 476 -14.36 -5.34 11.49
CA GLY A 476 -13.65 -4.90 10.29
C GLY A 476 -12.87 -6.01 9.58
N GLU A 477 -12.38 -7.00 10.33
CA GLU A 477 -11.52 -8.07 9.81
C GLU A 477 -12.23 -9.40 9.60
N PHE A 478 -13.29 -9.66 10.36
CA PHE A 478 -14.05 -10.91 10.28
C PHE A 478 -15.37 -10.71 9.55
N LYS A 479 -15.89 -11.81 8.99
CA LYS A 479 -17.15 -11.79 8.24
C LYS A 479 -18.29 -11.36 9.18
N GLN A 480 -19.09 -10.40 8.75
CA GLN A 480 -20.25 -9.87 9.44
C GLN A 480 -21.47 -9.87 8.54
N PRO A 481 -22.70 -9.77 9.08
CA PRO A 481 -23.89 -9.69 8.25
C PRO A 481 -23.79 -8.56 7.22
N SER A 482 -24.14 -8.86 5.99
CA SER A 482 -24.15 -7.86 4.92
C SER A 482 -25.22 -6.80 5.18
N PRO A 483 -24.94 -5.52 4.89
CA PRO A 483 -25.94 -4.47 5.02
C PRO A 483 -27.08 -4.66 4.00
N GLY A 484 -28.30 -4.33 4.39
CA GLY A 484 -29.50 -4.56 3.58
C GLY A 484 -29.47 -3.95 2.18
N TRP A 485 -28.70 -2.88 1.97
CA TRP A 485 -28.53 -2.27 0.65
C TRP A 485 -27.69 -3.12 -0.34
N LYS A 486 -26.92 -4.09 0.16
CA LYS A 486 -26.20 -5.08 -0.65
C LYS A 486 -27.04 -6.33 -0.95
N HIS A 487 -28.20 -6.47 -0.34
CA HIS A 487 -29.05 -7.61 -0.62
C HIS A 487 -29.55 -7.58 -2.07
N SER A 488 -29.76 -8.76 -2.63
CA SER A 488 -30.31 -8.92 -3.96
C SER A 488 -31.65 -8.21 -4.10
N SER A 489 -31.93 -7.64 -5.25
CA SER A 489 -33.19 -6.95 -5.54
C SER A 489 -33.59 -7.10 -6.98
N VAL A 490 -34.90 -7.14 -7.21
CA VAL A 490 -35.51 -7.22 -8.54
C VAL A 490 -36.30 -5.96 -8.82
N ALA A 491 -35.87 -5.21 -9.83
CA ALA A 491 -36.56 -4.01 -10.30
C ALA A 491 -37.37 -4.30 -11.57
N PHE A 492 -38.67 -4.01 -11.55
CA PHE A 492 -39.49 -3.94 -12.75
C PHE A 492 -39.17 -2.65 -13.50
N ARG A 493 -38.74 -2.74 -14.77
CA ARG A 493 -38.32 -1.61 -15.60
C ARG A 493 -39.43 -1.06 -16.51
N GLY A 494 -40.48 -1.82 -16.70
CA GLY A 494 -41.58 -1.43 -17.56
C GLY A 494 -41.96 -2.50 -18.59
N VAL A 495 -42.86 -2.13 -19.51
CA VAL A 495 -43.30 -2.98 -20.61
C VAL A 495 -42.99 -2.29 -21.94
N THR A 496 -42.32 -2.98 -22.84
CA THR A 496 -42.03 -2.51 -24.20
C THR A 496 -42.38 -3.62 -25.18
N ASP A 497 -43.12 -3.31 -26.22
CA ASP A 497 -43.54 -4.26 -27.26
C ASP A 497 -44.26 -5.52 -26.71
N GLY A 498 -45.00 -5.35 -25.63
CA GLY A 498 -45.70 -6.46 -24.97
C GLY A 498 -44.82 -7.39 -24.16
N VAL A 499 -43.57 -6.99 -23.87
CA VAL A 499 -42.61 -7.70 -23.05
C VAL A 499 -42.36 -6.91 -21.76
N GLN A 500 -42.41 -7.59 -20.62
CA GLN A 500 -42.07 -7.04 -19.31
C GLN A 500 -40.57 -7.19 -19.07
N HIS A 501 -39.89 -6.10 -18.67
CA HIS A 501 -38.46 -6.08 -18.41
C HIS A 501 -38.17 -6.01 -16.91
N TYR A 502 -37.35 -6.93 -16.43
CA TYR A 502 -36.87 -6.99 -15.05
C TYR A 502 -35.37 -6.90 -15.03
N ALA A 503 -34.83 -6.11 -14.10
CA ALA A 503 -33.41 -6.06 -13.81
C ALA A 503 -33.15 -6.68 -12.42
N LEU A 504 -32.35 -7.72 -12.41
CA LEU A 504 -31.92 -8.43 -11.21
C LEU A 504 -30.56 -7.87 -10.78
N PHE A 505 -30.52 -7.21 -9.64
CA PHE A 505 -29.29 -6.67 -9.05
C PHE A 505 -28.84 -7.55 -7.90
N PHE A 506 -27.59 -7.95 -7.91
CA PHE A 506 -27.01 -8.77 -6.85
C PHE A 506 -25.52 -8.57 -6.76
N TYR A 507 -24.93 -8.87 -5.60
CA TYR A 507 -23.49 -8.88 -5.38
C TYR A 507 -23.00 -10.33 -5.34
N VAL A 508 -21.94 -10.62 -6.11
CA VAL A 508 -21.21 -11.89 -6.07
C VAL A 508 -20.16 -11.78 -4.98
N ASP A 509 -20.16 -12.73 -4.04
CA ASP A 509 -19.24 -12.76 -2.91
C ASP A 509 -17.84 -13.23 -3.35
N ASP A 510 -16.79 -12.58 -2.84
CA ASP A 510 -15.37 -12.90 -3.00
C ASP A 510 -14.95 -13.25 -4.45
N ILE A 511 -14.95 -12.22 -5.30
CA ILE A 511 -14.57 -12.34 -6.73
C ILE A 511 -13.09 -12.62 -6.96
N GLU A 512 -12.24 -12.55 -5.92
CA GLU A 512 -10.82 -12.94 -6.00
C GLU A 512 -10.67 -14.43 -6.30
N LEU A 513 -11.62 -15.23 -5.81
CA LEU A 513 -11.66 -16.66 -6.03
C LEU A 513 -12.04 -16.97 -7.48
N GLU A 514 -11.58 -18.12 -7.99
CA GLU A 514 -11.83 -18.60 -9.35
C GLU A 514 -11.26 -17.64 -10.42
N HIS A 515 -10.18 -16.92 -10.12
CA HIS A 515 -9.52 -16.00 -11.06
C HIS A 515 -10.51 -15.04 -11.74
N PHE A 516 -11.45 -14.43 -11.01
CA PHE A 516 -12.49 -13.55 -11.51
C PHE A 516 -13.61 -14.23 -12.34
N PHE A 517 -13.44 -15.49 -12.75
CA PHE A 517 -14.49 -16.20 -13.51
C PHE A 517 -15.74 -16.49 -12.68
N ARG A 518 -15.66 -16.39 -11.36
CA ARG A 518 -16.78 -16.58 -10.43
C ARG A 518 -18.00 -15.75 -10.80
N GLN A 519 -17.83 -14.47 -11.15
CA GLN A 519 -18.93 -13.61 -11.56
C GLN A 519 -19.69 -14.20 -12.75
N SER A 520 -18.97 -14.52 -13.82
CA SER A 520 -19.59 -15.09 -15.05
C SER A 520 -20.26 -16.43 -14.79
N ARG A 521 -19.66 -17.27 -13.94
CA ARG A 521 -20.26 -18.56 -13.56
C ARG A 521 -21.57 -18.35 -12.81
N VAL A 522 -21.58 -17.47 -11.81
CA VAL A 522 -22.76 -17.18 -10.98
C VAL A 522 -23.88 -16.55 -11.82
N GLU A 523 -23.57 -15.57 -12.67
CA GLU A 523 -24.55 -15.01 -13.60
C GLU A 523 -25.18 -16.07 -14.49
N GLY A 524 -24.35 -16.96 -15.05
CA GLY A 524 -24.84 -18.08 -15.87
C GLY A 524 -25.72 -19.05 -15.10
N GLN A 525 -25.41 -19.31 -13.82
CA GLN A 525 -26.22 -20.17 -12.95
C GLN A 525 -27.58 -19.50 -12.61
N VAL A 526 -27.55 -18.21 -12.27
CA VAL A 526 -28.80 -17.43 -12.04
C VAL A 526 -29.68 -17.43 -13.26
N ARG A 527 -29.14 -17.13 -14.47
CA ARG A 527 -29.92 -17.15 -15.72
C ARG A 527 -30.56 -18.52 -15.97
N ARG A 528 -29.81 -19.60 -15.80
CA ARG A 528 -30.34 -20.97 -15.99
C ARG A 528 -31.43 -21.31 -14.99
N GLU A 529 -31.27 -20.94 -13.72
CA GLU A 529 -32.27 -21.19 -12.69
C GLU A 529 -33.56 -20.39 -12.94
N VAL A 530 -33.45 -19.12 -13.38
CA VAL A 530 -34.61 -18.32 -13.82
C VAL A 530 -35.35 -19.03 -14.94
N MET A 531 -34.63 -19.43 -16.01
CA MET A 531 -35.24 -20.11 -17.16
C MET A 531 -35.89 -21.44 -16.77
N ARG A 532 -35.38 -22.15 -15.78
CA ARG A 532 -35.96 -23.38 -15.27
C ARG A 532 -37.24 -23.14 -14.48
N ARG A 533 -37.27 -22.10 -13.61
CA ARG A 533 -38.42 -21.82 -12.72
C ARG A 533 -39.59 -21.11 -13.40
N LEU A 534 -39.34 -20.30 -14.40
CA LEU A 534 -40.37 -19.54 -15.09
C LEU A 534 -41.55 -20.43 -15.59
N PRO A 535 -41.31 -21.54 -16.34
CA PRO A 535 -42.40 -22.40 -16.79
C PRO A 535 -43.18 -23.08 -15.65
N GLN A 536 -42.48 -23.44 -14.55
CA GLN A 536 -43.07 -24.07 -13.38
C GLN A 536 -44.04 -23.12 -12.65
N ALA A 537 -43.79 -21.82 -12.69
CA ALA A 537 -44.64 -20.78 -12.14
C ALA A 537 -45.68 -20.26 -13.14
N GLY A 538 -45.83 -20.90 -14.30
CA GLY A 538 -46.75 -20.46 -15.34
C GLY A 538 -46.33 -19.17 -16.08
N LEU A 539 -45.09 -18.73 -15.87
CA LEU A 539 -44.50 -17.55 -16.52
C LEU A 539 -43.79 -17.96 -17.82
N ARG A 540 -43.86 -17.15 -18.84
CA ARG A 540 -43.19 -17.41 -20.12
C ARG A 540 -42.15 -16.36 -20.38
N ALA A 541 -40.98 -16.79 -20.88
CA ALA A 541 -39.92 -15.88 -21.33
C ALA A 541 -40.45 -15.02 -22.49
N GLY A 542 -40.08 -13.76 -22.49
CA GLY A 542 -40.45 -12.84 -23.57
C GLY A 542 -39.71 -13.23 -24.85
N THR A 543 -40.47 -13.41 -25.91
CA THR A 543 -39.91 -13.50 -27.27
C THR A 543 -40.21 -12.17 -27.96
N PRO A 544 -39.20 -11.53 -28.61
CA PRO A 544 -39.48 -10.33 -29.39
C PRO A 544 -40.56 -10.64 -30.43
N ARG A 545 -41.68 -9.95 -30.37
CA ARG A 545 -42.72 -10.06 -31.39
C ARG A 545 -42.22 -9.31 -32.62
N LEU A 546 -41.96 -10.04 -33.68
CA LEU A 546 -41.84 -9.46 -35.01
C LEU A 546 -43.26 -9.19 -35.51
N GLU A 547 -43.74 -7.97 -35.41
CA GLU A 547 -44.96 -7.57 -36.15
C GLU A 547 -44.60 -7.47 -37.64
N VAL A 548 -44.85 -8.53 -38.37
CA VAL A 548 -44.80 -8.49 -39.83
C VAL A 548 -46.13 -7.89 -40.29
N ARG A 549 -46.17 -6.59 -40.56
CA ARG A 549 -47.26 -5.99 -41.34
C ARG A 549 -47.11 -6.44 -42.78
N LEU A 550 -47.90 -7.41 -43.17
CA LEU A 550 -48.12 -7.72 -44.59
C LEU A 550 -48.83 -6.51 -45.22
N ILE A 551 -48.07 -5.65 -45.89
CA ILE A 551 -48.64 -4.63 -46.76
C ILE A 551 -49.23 -5.40 -47.94
N ASP A 552 -50.54 -5.55 -47.93
CA ASP A 552 -51.30 -6.19 -49.03
C ASP A 552 -51.02 -5.38 -50.29
N GLY A 553 -50.22 -5.91 -51.19
CA GLY A 553 -49.85 -5.28 -52.47
C GLY A 553 -50.95 -5.26 -53.56
N SER A 554 -52.17 -5.55 -53.18
CA SER A 554 -53.29 -5.68 -54.14
C SER A 554 -54.03 -4.37 -54.51
N ARG A 555 -53.49 -3.19 -54.09
CA ARG A 555 -54.03 -1.86 -54.47
C ARG A 555 -53.09 -0.92 -55.20
N ALA A 556 -52.07 -1.42 -55.90
CA ALA A 556 -51.26 -0.60 -56.80
C ALA A 556 -51.53 -0.99 -58.26
N GLY A 557 -52.74 -0.77 -58.67
CA GLY A 557 -53.12 -0.98 -60.05
C GLY A 557 -54.39 -0.22 -60.43
N ALA A 558 -54.29 0.99 -60.91
CA ALA A 558 -55.18 1.69 -61.81
C ALA A 558 -55.23 3.21 -61.53
N GLU A 559 -54.27 3.95 -62.05
CA GLU A 559 -54.58 5.31 -62.51
C GLU A 559 -54.24 5.45 -63.98
N PRO A 560 -55.16 6.00 -64.77
CA PRO A 560 -55.01 6.06 -66.22
C PRO A 560 -54.08 7.23 -66.60
N ARG A 561 -53.25 6.96 -67.61
CA ARG A 561 -52.51 7.98 -68.37
C ARG A 561 -53.51 8.95 -69.02
N ALA A 562 -53.40 10.20 -68.75
CA ALA A 562 -53.96 11.26 -69.58
C ALA A 562 -52.88 12.38 -69.74
N GLY A 563 -52.62 12.64 -71.04
CA GLY A 563 -52.32 13.95 -71.52
C GLY A 563 -50.83 14.39 -71.56
N ALA A 564 -50.22 14.15 -72.70
CA ALA A 564 -49.15 14.97 -73.19
C ALA A 564 -49.60 16.43 -73.30
N GLU A 565 -48.74 17.37 -72.97
CA GLU A 565 -48.52 18.56 -73.81
C GLU A 565 -47.19 19.28 -73.42
N ALA A 566 -46.49 19.57 -74.41
CA ALA A 566 -45.34 20.35 -74.73
C ALA A 566 -45.27 21.78 -74.15
N GLY A 567 -44.07 22.29 -74.06
CA GLY A 567 -43.77 23.72 -73.99
C GLY A 567 -42.58 24.01 -73.07
N GLY A 568 -41.37 24.05 -73.45
CA GLY A 568 -40.70 25.16 -74.01
C GLY A 568 -40.20 26.17 -72.94
N GLY A 569 -38.89 26.25 -72.80
CA GLY A 569 -38.22 27.32 -72.07
C GLY A 569 -36.95 26.89 -71.40
#